data_8532a213393aca5c334a59a50f7d05d6
#
_entry.id   8532a213393aca5c334a59a50f7d05d6
#
_cell.length_a   1.000
_cell.length_b   1.000
_cell.length_c   1.000
_cell.angle_alpha   90.00
_cell.angle_beta   90.00
_cell.angle_gamma   90.00
#
_symmetry.space_group_name_H-M   'P 1'
#
loop_
_entity.id
_entity.type
_entity.pdbx_description
1 polymer ?
#
loop_
_entity_poly.entity_id
_entity_poly.type
_entity_poly.pdbx_seq_one_letter_code
_entity_poly.pdbx_strand_id
1 'polypeptide(L)'
;IDLYQRSGEVDSRHGKIALGLLIFQDLNVVPMMLAVPFLAGTDGGDLVSSIVSFVSGLVIMLIILVAAIYLVPKFLRHVALTRSGELFVISIVVICFGIAWLMSLNGVSLALGAFLAGIAISGSDYSHEVVGQIMPLRDILTGIFFVSIGMMLNLGYLWEHLLIIIALAVLLLLGKFVFNFISVKALGVATGAAILSAVGLAQIGEFSFILGSTGLASGILTEEIYQIFLAISIVTMAATP
;
A
#
# COMPACT_ATOMS: atom_id res chain seq x y z
N ILE A 1 -8.92 0.80 -8.96
CA ILE A 1 -8.48 1.56 -10.16
C ILE A 1 -8.72 0.72 -11.40
N ASP A 2 -8.31 -0.54 -11.41
CA ASP A 2 -8.42 -1.46 -12.55
C ASP A 2 -9.86 -1.55 -13.08
N LEU A 3 -10.84 -1.56 -12.19
CA LEU A 3 -12.26 -1.56 -12.52
C LEU A 3 -12.67 -0.29 -13.28
N TYR A 4 -12.24 0.89 -12.80
CA TYR A 4 -12.52 2.16 -13.47
C TYR A 4 -11.77 2.28 -14.80
N GLN A 5 -10.58 1.68 -14.92
CA GLN A 5 -9.83 1.63 -16.18
C GLN A 5 -10.55 0.76 -17.21
N ARG A 6 -11.04 -0.42 -16.80
CA ARG A 6 -11.76 -1.36 -17.69
C ARG A 6 -13.12 -0.81 -18.14
N SER A 7 -13.81 -0.07 -17.27
CA SER A 7 -15.08 0.58 -17.64
C SER A 7 -14.91 1.91 -18.41
N GLY A 8 -13.66 2.40 -18.56
CA GLY A 8 -13.38 3.68 -19.20
C GLY A 8 -13.84 4.91 -18.40
N GLU A 9 -14.07 4.73 -17.10
CA GLU A 9 -14.62 5.75 -16.21
C GLU A 9 -13.59 6.48 -15.36
N VAL A 10 -12.30 6.24 -15.57
CA VAL A 10 -11.21 6.91 -14.83
C VAL A 10 -11.28 8.43 -14.95
N ASP A 11 -11.61 8.94 -16.14
CA ASP A 11 -11.71 10.37 -16.41
C ASP A 11 -13.03 10.99 -15.96
N SER A 12 -14.00 10.17 -15.55
CA SER A 12 -15.26 10.64 -14.98
C SER A 12 -15.03 11.38 -13.65
N ARG A 13 -16.00 12.20 -13.25
CA ARG A 13 -15.90 12.96 -12.00
C ARG A 13 -15.76 12.05 -10.78
N HIS A 14 -16.49 10.94 -10.75
CA HIS A 14 -16.39 9.95 -9.67
C HIS A 14 -15.09 9.15 -9.72
N GLY A 15 -14.60 8.79 -10.91
CA GLY A 15 -13.32 8.11 -11.09
C GLY A 15 -12.13 8.94 -10.57
N LYS A 16 -12.08 10.23 -10.93
CA LYS A 16 -11.01 11.15 -10.44
C LYS A 16 -11.05 11.32 -8.92
N ILE A 17 -12.24 11.39 -8.33
CA ILE A 17 -12.40 11.51 -6.88
C ILE A 17 -12.01 10.20 -6.18
N ALA A 18 -12.48 9.06 -6.69
CA ALA A 18 -12.09 7.75 -6.16
C ALA A 18 -10.57 7.55 -6.23
N LEU A 19 -9.94 7.92 -7.36
CA LEU A 19 -8.48 7.88 -7.52
C LEU A 19 -7.76 8.77 -6.51
N GLY A 20 -8.23 10.01 -6.35
CA GLY A 20 -7.63 10.95 -5.38
C GLY A 20 -7.74 10.44 -3.94
N LEU A 21 -8.89 9.90 -3.54
CA LEU A 21 -9.07 9.29 -2.23
C LEU A 21 -8.21 8.04 -2.03
N LEU A 22 -8.09 7.20 -3.06
CA LEU A 22 -7.24 6.00 -2.99
C LEU A 22 -5.77 6.38 -2.79
N ILE A 23 -5.26 7.33 -3.60
CA ILE A 23 -3.89 7.84 -3.45
C ILE A 23 -3.68 8.43 -2.05
N PHE A 24 -4.66 9.17 -1.54
CA PHE A 24 -4.59 9.72 -0.18
C PHE A 24 -4.56 8.62 0.88
N GLN A 25 -5.39 7.57 0.75
CA GLN A 25 -5.39 6.42 1.65
C GLN A 25 -4.05 5.67 1.60
N ASP A 26 -3.51 5.42 0.41
CA ASP A 26 -2.24 4.75 0.22
C ASP A 26 -1.07 5.57 0.81
N LEU A 27 -1.09 6.89 0.64
CA LEU A 27 -0.08 7.77 1.22
C LEU A 27 -0.11 7.76 2.76
N ASN A 28 -1.29 7.60 3.37
CA ASN A 28 -1.43 7.51 4.82
C ASN A 28 -0.87 6.19 5.41
N VAL A 29 -0.67 5.17 4.60
CA VAL A 29 -0.01 3.93 5.06
C VAL A 29 1.43 4.20 5.50
N VAL A 30 2.11 5.17 4.89
CA VAL A 30 3.50 5.54 5.22
C VAL A 30 3.65 5.94 6.70
N PRO A 31 2.94 6.98 7.21
CA PRO A 31 3.01 7.33 8.62
C PRO A 31 2.50 6.21 9.54
N MET A 32 1.51 5.41 9.12
CA MET A 32 1.03 4.27 9.90
C MET A 32 2.13 3.22 10.08
N MET A 33 2.84 2.86 9.00
CA MET A 33 3.95 1.89 9.07
C MET A 33 5.09 2.38 9.94
N LEU A 34 5.39 3.69 9.93
CA LEU A 34 6.40 4.28 10.80
C LEU A 34 5.95 4.29 12.27
N ALA A 35 4.64 4.39 12.53
CA ALA A 35 4.10 4.38 13.88
C ALA A 35 4.08 2.99 14.53
N VAL A 36 4.07 1.89 13.75
CA VAL A 36 3.99 0.52 14.27
C VAL A 36 5.11 0.19 15.26
N PRO A 37 6.40 0.38 14.99
CA PRO A 37 7.47 0.11 15.96
C PRO A 37 7.34 0.95 17.24
N PHE A 38 6.91 2.21 17.10
CA PHE A 38 6.66 3.11 18.22
C PHE A 38 5.52 2.60 19.12
N LEU A 39 4.40 2.16 18.51
CA LEU A 39 3.25 1.61 19.23
C LEU A 39 3.57 0.26 19.88
N ALA A 40 4.48 -0.52 19.30
CA ALA A 40 4.93 -1.80 19.84
C ALA A 40 5.75 -1.66 21.14
N GLY A 41 6.24 -0.46 21.45
CA GLY A 41 7.09 -0.25 22.62
C GLY A 41 8.40 -1.05 22.59
N THR A 42 8.85 -1.46 21.41
CA THR A 42 10.02 -2.32 21.22
C THR A 42 11.32 -1.69 21.69
N ASP A 43 11.33 -0.38 21.88
CA ASP A 43 12.52 0.37 22.28
C ASP A 43 12.83 0.30 23.78
N GLY A 44 12.02 -0.42 24.60
CA GLY A 44 12.33 -0.74 26.01
C GLY A 44 12.82 0.41 26.91
N GLY A 45 12.71 1.65 26.42
CA GLY A 45 13.29 2.85 27.00
C GLY A 45 12.24 3.92 27.35
N ASP A 46 12.72 5.00 27.92
CA ASP A 46 11.93 6.20 28.19
C ASP A 46 11.24 6.71 26.93
N LEU A 47 10.07 7.34 27.08
CA LEU A 47 9.33 8.01 26.00
C LEU A 47 10.23 8.87 25.10
N VAL A 48 11.29 9.44 25.67
CA VAL A 48 12.26 10.27 24.96
C VAL A 48 13.08 9.45 23.94
N SER A 49 13.53 8.27 24.32
CA SER A 49 14.30 7.38 23.40
C SER A 49 13.44 6.92 22.23
N SER A 50 12.18 6.57 22.49
CA SER A 50 11.23 6.15 21.44
C SER A 50 10.91 7.30 20.48
N ILE A 51 10.73 8.54 20.99
CA ILE A 51 10.53 9.73 20.15
C ILE A 51 11.80 9.99 19.30
N VAL A 52 12.98 9.90 19.90
CA VAL A 52 14.25 10.12 19.18
C VAL A 52 14.42 9.08 18.06
N SER A 53 14.13 7.80 18.33
CA SER A 53 14.19 6.73 17.33
C SER A 53 13.20 6.99 16.20
N PHE A 54 11.97 7.38 16.52
CA PHE A 54 10.94 7.73 15.52
C PHE A 54 11.38 8.92 14.64
N VAL A 55 11.84 10.00 15.25
CA VAL A 55 12.29 11.20 14.54
C VAL A 55 13.53 10.90 13.69
N SER A 56 14.49 10.13 14.21
CA SER A 56 15.68 9.76 13.45
C SER A 56 15.33 8.88 12.24
N GLY A 57 14.42 7.92 12.40
CA GLY A 57 13.92 7.09 11.30
C GLY A 57 13.24 7.93 10.21
N LEU A 58 12.42 8.90 10.62
CA LEU A 58 11.75 9.81 9.68
C LEU A 58 12.76 10.72 8.95
N VAL A 59 13.77 11.22 9.64
CA VAL A 59 14.84 12.05 9.03
C VAL A 59 15.64 11.23 8.03
N ILE A 60 16.05 10.01 8.40
CA ILE A 60 16.78 9.11 7.50
C ILE A 60 15.93 8.78 6.27
N MET A 61 14.66 8.45 6.47
CA MET A 61 13.72 8.20 5.38
C MET A 61 13.65 9.39 4.42
N LEU A 62 13.51 10.61 4.93
CA LEU A 62 13.48 11.83 4.11
C LEU A 62 14.79 12.05 3.36
N ILE A 63 15.94 11.82 4.00
CA ILE A 63 17.26 11.94 3.35
C ILE A 63 17.37 10.95 2.19
N ILE A 64 17.01 9.68 2.40
CA ILE A 64 17.06 8.65 1.35
C ILE A 64 16.08 8.99 0.22
N LEU A 65 14.86 9.44 0.55
CA LEU A 65 13.86 9.85 -0.44
C LEU A 65 14.35 11.03 -1.28
N VAL A 66 14.88 12.07 -0.64
CA VAL A 66 15.43 13.24 -1.34
C VAL A 66 16.59 12.80 -2.24
N ALA A 67 17.53 11.99 -1.73
CA ALA A 67 18.62 11.46 -2.53
C ALA A 67 18.09 10.64 -3.73
N ALA A 68 17.07 9.80 -3.52
CA ALA A 68 16.46 9.00 -4.57
C ALA A 68 15.80 9.89 -5.66
N ILE A 69 15.06 10.93 -5.29
CA ILE A 69 14.43 11.86 -6.23
C ILE A 69 15.46 12.53 -7.16
N TYR A 70 16.68 12.78 -6.67
CA TYR A 70 17.73 13.38 -7.49
C TYR A 70 18.60 12.36 -8.25
N LEU A 71 18.86 11.19 -7.67
CA LEU A 71 19.77 10.20 -8.23
C LEU A 71 19.07 9.27 -9.23
N VAL A 72 17.85 8.85 -8.92
CA VAL A 72 17.09 7.89 -9.74
C VAL A 72 16.84 8.41 -11.16
N PRO A 73 16.36 9.65 -11.38
CA PRO A 73 16.16 10.15 -12.74
C PRO A 73 17.45 10.22 -13.55
N LYS A 74 18.57 10.61 -12.90
CA LYS A 74 19.89 10.67 -13.56
C LYS A 74 20.36 9.28 -13.97
N PHE A 75 20.17 8.30 -13.10
CA PHE A 75 20.55 6.90 -13.37
C PHE A 75 19.69 6.32 -14.50
N LEU A 76 18.36 6.49 -14.43
CA LEU A 76 17.43 6.02 -15.46
C LEU A 76 17.74 6.65 -16.82
N ARG A 77 18.11 7.93 -16.85
CA ARG A 77 18.55 8.59 -18.08
C ARG A 77 19.75 7.89 -18.73
N HIS A 78 20.77 7.53 -17.94
CA HIS A 78 21.93 6.83 -18.48
C HIS A 78 21.58 5.45 -19.04
N VAL A 79 20.69 4.74 -18.36
CA VAL A 79 20.22 3.43 -18.80
C VAL A 79 19.36 3.56 -20.06
N ALA A 80 18.45 4.52 -20.14
CA ALA A 80 17.60 4.77 -21.30
C ALA A 80 18.41 5.06 -22.58
N LEU A 81 19.56 5.71 -22.45
CA LEU A 81 20.47 5.96 -23.57
C LEU A 81 21.06 4.68 -24.19
N THR A 82 21.07 3.56 -23.47
CA THR A 82 21.54 2.25 -23.99
C THR A 82 20.53 1.62 -24.95
N ARG A 83 19.27 2.09 -24.95
CA ARG A 83 18.15 1.57 -25.76
C ARG A 83 17.87 0.09 -25.57
N SER A 84 18.30 -0.51 -24.45
CA SER A 84 18.00 -1.90 -24.09
C SER A 84 16.86 -1.93 -23.07
N GLY A 85 15.69 -2.50 -23.45
CA GLY A 85 14.54 -2.66 -22.59
C GLY A 85 14.84 -3.57 -21.40
N GLU A 86 15.65 -4.61 -21.58
CA GLU A 86 16.03 -5.55 -20.52
C GLU A 86 16.88 -4.85 -19.44
N LEU A 87 17.89 -4.07 -19.85
CA LEU A 87 18.70 -3.27 -18.91
C LEU A 87 17.84 -2.25 -18.17
N PHE A 88 16.85 -1.69 -18.83
CA PHE A 88 15.95 -0.72 -18.24
C PHE A 88 15.10 -1.37 -17.13
N VAL A 89 14.46 -2.53 -17.40
CA VAL A 89 13.67 -3.29 -16.41
C VAL A 89 14.54 -3.72 -15.23
N ILE A 90 15.72 -4.31 -15.49
CA ILE A 90 16.64 -4.73 -14.43
C ILE A 90 17.05 -3.52 -13.56
N SER A 91 17.29 -2.37 -14.17
CA SER A 91 17.67 -1.15 -13.45
C SER A 91 16.56 -0.67 -12.53
N ILE A 92 15.28 -0.73 -12.95
CA ILE A 92 14.14 -0.38 -12.10
C ILE A 92 14.06 -1.34 -10.90
N VAL A 93 14.19 -2.63 -11.14
CA VAL A 93 14.18 -3.64 -10.09
C VAL A 93 15.31 -3.39 -9.09
N VAL A 94 16.53 -3.14 -9.57
CA VAL A 94 17.70 -2.84 -8.71
C VAL A 94 17.48 -1.55 -7.92
N ILE A 95 16.90 -0.51 -8.50
CA ILE A 95 16.57 0.73 -7.78
C ILE A 95 15.56 0.44 -6.67
N CYS A 96 14.45 -0.25 -6.98
CA CYS A 96 13.41 -0.55 -6.01
C CYS A 96 13.95 -1.38 -4.85
N PHE A 97 14.63 -2.49 -5.13
CA PHE A 97 15.22 -3.34 -4.09
C PHE A 97 16.37 -2.65 -3.35
N GLY A 98 17.19 -1.87 -4.03
CA GLY A 98 18.30 -1.14 -3.42
C GLY A 98 17.82 -0.10 -2.42
N ILE A 99 16.81 0.71 -2.77
CA ILE A 99 16.22 1.68 -1.86
C ILE A 99 15.50 0.96 -0.71
N ALA A 100 14.74 -0.10 -0.99
CA ALA A 100 14.07 -0.89 0.02
C ALA A 100 15.06 -1.48 1.03
N TRP A 101 16.17 -2.03 0.54
CA TRP A 101 17.24 -2.57 1.38
C TRP A 101 17.93 -1.50 2.21
N LEU A 102 18.28 -0.36 1.63
CA LEU A 102 18.86 0.77 2.37
C LEU A 102 17.95 1.26 3.49
N MET A 103 16.64 1.31 3.24
CA MET A 103 15.64 1.67 4.24
C MET A 103 15.58 0.62 5.36
N SER A 104 15.63 -0.67 5.02
CA SER A 104 15.55 -1.75 6.01
C SER A 104 16.75 -1.80 6.97
N LEU A 105 17.93 -1.37 6.52
CA LEU A 105 19.10 -1.23 7.38
C LEU A 105 18.91 -0.20 8.52
N ASN A 106 17.95 0.72 8.33
CA ASN A 106 17.61 1.76 9.31
C ASN A 106 16.30 1.48 10.06
N GLY A 107 15.85 0.22 10.08
CA GLY A 107 14.64 -0.20 10.80
C GLY A 107 13.33 0.13 10.09
N VAL A 108 13.38 0.64 8.87
CA VAL A 108 12.19 0.92 8.05
C VAL A 108 11.81 -0.35 7.28
N SER A 109 10.50 -0.64 7.13
CA SER A 109 10.08 -1.84 6.42
C SER A 109 10.51 -1.83 4.95
N LEU A 110 10.86 -3.01 4.41
CA LEU A 110 11.20 -3.19 2.98
C LEU A 110 10.09 -2.67 2.05
N ALA A 111 8.83 -2.92 2.42
CA ALA A 111 7.68 -2.50 1.64
C ALA A 111 7.57 -0.97 1.56
N LEU A 112 7.80 -0.28 2.68
CA LEU A 112 7.82 1.18 2.70
C LEU A 112 8.97 1.73 1.85
N GLY A 113 10.14 1.10 1.92
CA GLY A 113 11.28 1.47 1.08
C GLY A 113 11.00 1.31 -0.42
N ALA A 114 10.36 0.20 -0.82
CA ALA A 114 9.95 -0.03 -2.20
C ALA A 114 8.88 0.98 -2.67
N PHE A 115 7.93 1.35 -1.81
CA PHE A 115 6.94 2.39 -2.09
C PHE A 115 7.59 3.76 -2.34
N LEU A 116 8.56 4.14 -1.51
CA LEU A 116 9.31 5.39 -1.68
C LEU A 116 10.18 5.40 -2.94
N ALA A 117 10.73 4.24 -3.32
CA ALA A 117 11.40 4.07 -4.61
C ALA A 117 10.44 4.34 -5.78
N GLY A 118 9.21 3.83 -5.70
CA GLY A 118 8.15 4.11 -6.67
C GLY A 118 7.84 5.60 -6.79
N ILE A 119 7.74 6.32 -5.66
CA ILE A 119 7.55 7.79 -5.66
C ILE A 119 8.72 8.49 -6.36
N ALA A 120 9.97 8.10 -6.07
CA ALA A 120 11.15 8.69 -6.72
C ALA A 120 11.18 8.45 -8.23
N ILE A 121 10.78 7.26 -8.68
CA ILE A 121 10.68 6.89 -10.10
C ILE A 121 9.55 7.66 -10.78
N SER A 122 8.39 7.81 -10.13
CA SER A 122 7.22 8.48 -10.70
C SER A 122 7.46 9.95 -11.00
N GLY A 123 8.36 10.60 -10.27
CA GLY A 123 8.82 11.97 -10.52
C GLY A 123 9.83 12.11 -11.66
N SER A 124 10.23 11.03 -12.33
CA SER A 124 11.18 11.06 -13.44
C SER A 124 10.50 11.26 -14.80
N ASP A 125 11.23 11.83 -15.76
CA ASP A 125 10.77 11.97 -17.16
C ASP A 125 10.48 10.61 -17.83
N TYR A 126 10.99 9.53 -17.25
CA TYR A 126 10.85 8.16 -17.74
C TYR A 126 9.69 7.38 -17.09
N SER A 127 8.86 8.04 -16.28
CA SER A 127 7.76 7.38 -15.53
C SER A 127 6.81 6.60 -16.43
N HIS A 128 6.43 7.13 -17.59
CA HIS A 128 5.57 6.43 -18.54
C HIS A 128 6.22 5.18 -19.12
N GLU A 129 7.52 5.25 -19.45
CA GLU A 129 8.27 4.10 -19.96
C GLU A 129 8.43 3.01 -18.89
N VAL A 130 8.71 3.42 -17.64
CA VAL A 130 8.77 2.54 -16.49
C VAL A 130 7.44 1.79 -16.31
N VAL A 131 6.32 2.49 -16.32
CA VAL A 131 4.99 1.87 -16.19
C VAL A 131 4.77 0.84 -17.29
N GLY A 132 5.06 1.18 -18.55
CA GLY A 132 4.89 0.25 -19.68
C GLY A 132 5.71 -1.03 -19.56
N GLN A 133 6.96 -0.92 -19.09
CA GLN A 133 7.88 -2.05 -18.97
C GLN A 133 7.62 -2.90 -17.70
N ILE A 134 7.17 -2.28 -16.61
CA ILE A 134 6.97 -2.97 -15.32
C ILE A 134 5.59 -3.62 -15.21
N MET A 135 4.60 -3.20 -15.99
CA MET A 135 3.23 -3.72 -15.89
C MET A 135 3.14 -5.26 -15.91
N PRO A 136 3.80 -5.97 -16.84
CA PRO A 136 3.75 -7.44 -16.86
C PRO A 136 4.36 -8.07 -15.60
N LEU A 137 5.47 -7.50 -15.12
CA LEU A 137 6.14 -7.98 -13.91
C LEU A 137 5.29 -7.72 -12.66
N ARG A 138 4.68 -6.53 -12.58
CA ARG A 138 3.75 -6.17 -11.50
C ARG A 138 2.60 -7.17 -11.42
N ASP A 139 1.98 -7.52 -12.53
CA ASP A 139 0.82 -8.40 -12.56
C ASP A 139 1.18 -9.82 -12.07
N ILE A 140 2.35 -10.34 -12.47
CA ILE A 140 2.87 -11.62 -11.98
C ILE A 140 3.15 -11.55 -10.47
N LEU A 141 3.85 -10.51 -10.00
CA LEU A 141 4.20 -10.35 -8.59
C LEU A 141 2.96 -10.14 -7.71
N THR A 142 1.96 -9.40 -8.21
CA THR A 142 0.67 -9.23 -7.54
C THR A 142 -0.06 -10.57 -7.41
N GLY A 143 -0.04 -11.40 -8.45
CA GLY A 143 -0.60 -12.75 -8.38
C GLY A 143 0.09 -13.62 -7.32
N ILE A 144 1.43 -13.62 -7.27
CA ILE A 144 2.22 -14.34 -6.26
C ILE A 144 1.90 -13.81 -4.85
N PHE A 145 1.77 -12.50 -4.70
CA PHE A 145 1.42 -11.86 -3.43
C PHE A 145 0.06 -12.36 -2.91
N PHE A 146 -0.98 -12.34 -3.74
CA PHE A 146 -2.31 -12.82 -3.32
C PHE A 146 -2.34 -14.33 -3.03
N VAL A 147 -1.61 -15.14 -3.81
CA VAL A 147 -1.45 -16.56 -3.50
C VAL A 147 -0.77 -16.75 -2.15
N SER A 148 0.31 -16.01 -1.88
CA SER A 148 1.03 -16.08 -0.60
C SER A 148 0.13 -15.70 0.58
N ILE A 149 -0.67 -14.64 0.46
CA ILE A 149 -1.64 -14.24 1.49
C ILE A 149 -2.71 -15.34 1.68
N GLY A 150 -3.23 -15.91 0.58
CA GLY A 150 -4.18 -17.01 0.66
C GLY A 150 -3.63 -18.24 1.38
N MET A 151 -2.33 -18.51 1.21
CA MET A 151 -1.64 -19.62 1.90
C MET A 151 -1.42 -19.36 3.40
N MET A 152 -1.40 -18.11 3.84
CA MET A 152 -1.28 -17.74 5.26
C MET A 152 -2.61 -17.89 5.99
N LEU A 153 -3.74 -17.99 5.29
CA LEU A 153 -5.06 -18.12 5.88
C LEU A 153 -5.28 -19.53 6.41
N ASN A 154 -5.61 -19.65 7.69
CA ASN A 154 -6.01 -20.91 8.28
C ASN A 154 -7.49 -21.21 7.95
N LEU A 155 -7.70 -22.15 7.03
CA LEU A 155 -9.05 -22.53 6.59
C LEU A 155 -9.88 -23.16 7.70
N GLY A 156 -9.26 -23.91 8.65
CA GLY A 156 -9.95 -24.46 9.81
C GLY A 156 -10.52 -23.35 10.68
N TYR A 157 -9.69 -22.35 11.00
CA TYR A 157 -10.09 -21.19 11.78
C TYR A 157 -11.20 -20.38 11.08
N LEU A 158 -11.11 -20.24 9.75
CA LEU A 158 -12.13 -19.56 8.95
C LEU A 158 -13.50 -20.25 9.08
N TRP A 159 -13.56 -21.57 8.98
CA TRP A 159 -14.80 -22.34 9.08
C TRP A 159 -15.41 -22.28 10.49
N GLU A 160 -14.60 -22.39 11.52
CA GLU A 160 -15.06 -22.31 12.92
C GLU A 160 -15.64 -20.92 13.26
N HIS A 161 -15.12 -19.85 12.66
CA HIS A 161 -15.51 -18.48 12.96
C HIS A 161 -16.24 -17.78 11.80
N LEU A 162 -16.76 -18.54 10.82
CA LEU A 162 -17.33 -18.01 9.58
C LEU A 162 -18.40 -16.94 9.80
N LEU A 163 -19.30 -17.15 10.75
CA LEU A 163 -20.39 -16.21 11.02
C LEU A 163 -19.88 -14.87 11.57
N ILE A 164 -18.89 -14.91 12.44
CA ILE A 164 -18.25 -13.71 13.00
C ILE A 164 -17.47 -12.97 11.90
N ILE A 165 -16.73 -13.70 11.07
CA ILE A 165 -15.95 -13.14 9.96
C ILE A 165 -16.87 -12.45 8.96
N ILE A 166 -17.98 -13.07 8.56
CA ILE A 166 -18.96 -12.46 7.66
C ILE A 166 -19.59 -11.21 8.29
N ALA A 167 -20.00 -11.30 9.56
CA ALA A 167 -20.59 -10.15 10.26
C ALA A 167 -19.62 -8.97 10.33
N LEU A 168 -18.35 -9.21 10.65
CA LEU A 168 -17.31 -8.19 10.70
C LEU A 168 -16.97 -7.65 9.31
N ALA A 169 -16.93 -8.50 8.27
CA ALA A 169 -16.71 -8.08 6.89
C ALA A 169 -17.83 -7.13 6.41
N VAL A 170 -19.10 -7.48 6.67
CA VAL A 170 -20.26 -6.63 6.34
C VAL A 170 -20.20 -5.32 7.12
N LEU A 171 -19.91 -5.38 8.42
CA LEU A 171 -19.79 -4.18 9.26
C LEU A 171 -18.68 -3.25 8.74
N LEU A 172 -17.53 -3.81 8.35
CA LEU A 172 -16.41 -3.06 7.80
C LEU A 172 -16.75 -2.43 6.46
N LEU A 173 -17.38 -3.19 5.54
CA LEU A 173 -17.80 -2.67 4.23
C LEU A 173 -18.80 -1.53 4.40
N LEU A 174 -19.80 -1.68 5.28
CA LEU A 174 -20.78 -0.64 5.58
C LEU A 174 -20.11 0.59 6.23
N GLY A 175 -19.24 0.38 7.19
CA GLY A 175 -18.51 1.45 7.86
C GLY A 175 -17.65 2.25 6.88
N LYS A 176 -16.85 1.56 6.05
CA LYS A 176 -16.04 2.21 5.01
C LYS A 176 -16.88 2.89 3.95
N PHE A 177 -17.99 2.27 3.53
CA PHE A 177 -18.93 2.90 2.60
C PHE A 177 -19.47 4.23 3.16
N VAL A 178 -19.97 4.21 4.39
CA VAL A 178 -20.52 5.42 5.05
C VAL A 178 -19.46 6.49 5.20
N PHE A 179 -18.27 6.13 5.67
CA PHE A 179 -17.15 7.05 5.84
C PHE A 179 -16.72 7.68 4.50
N ASN A 180 -16.51 6.86 3.46
CA ASN A 180 -16.14 7.35 2.13
C ASN A 180 -17.27 8.21 1.52
N PHE A 181 -18.53 7.80 1.68
CA PHE A 181 -19.69 8.56 1.19
C PHE A 181 -19.75 9.94 1.82
N ILE A 182 -19.63 10.03 3.15
CA ILE A 182 -19.64 11.32 3.88
C ILE A 182 -18.45 12.17 3.43
N SER A 183 -17.25 11.60 3.30
CA SER A 183 -16.05 12.31 2.86
C SER A 183 -16.21 12.90 1.46
N VAL A 184 -16.70 12.12 0.50
CA VAL A 184 -16.93 12.59 -0.87
C VAL A 184 -18.07 13.62 -0.92
N LYS A 185 -19.11 13.41 -0.12
CA LYS A 185 -20.24 14.34 -0.05
C LYS A 185 -19.85 15.68 0.54
N ALA A 186 -18.96 15.70 1.54
CA ALA A 186 -18.41 16.92 2.12
C ALA A 186 -17.62 17.78 1.10
N LEU A 187 -17.09 17.15 0.04
CA LEU A 187 -16.43 17.84 -1.08
C LEU A 187 -17.42 18.45 -2.10
N GLY A 188 -18.73 18.44 -1.80
CA GLY A 188 -19.75 19.02 -2.67
C GLY A 188 -20.06 18.19 -3.93
N VAL A 189 -19.75 16.90 -3.93
CA VAL A 189 -19.97 16.00 -5.07
C VAL A 189 -21.43 15.55 -5.15
N ALA A 190 -21.94 15.36 -6.38
CA ALA A 190 -23.29 14.84 -6.61
C ALA A 190 -23.46 13.45 -5.96
N THR A 191 -24.66 13.19 -5.40
CA THR A 191 -24.93 11.98 -4.62
C THR A 191 -24.65 10.69 -5.39
N GLY A 192 -24.98 10.61 -6.68
CA GLY A 192 -24.68 9.43 -7.49
C GLY A 192 -23.18 9.14 -7.62
N ALA A 193 -22.36 10.17 -7.90
CA ALA A 193 -20.90 10.03 -7.95
C ALA A 193 -20.31 9.69 -6.58
N ALA A 194 -20.87 10.24 -5.49
CA ALA A 194 -20.44 9.92 -4.14
C ALA A 194 -20.71 8.45 -3.77
N ILE A 195 -21.87 7.90 -4.15
CA ILE A 195 -22.20 6.48 -3.95
C ILE A 195 -21.23 5.58 -4.71
N LEU A 196 -21.02 5.84 -6.01
CA LEU A 196 -20.12 5.04 -6.85
C LEU A 196 -18.67 5.04 -6.30
N SER A 197 -18.17 6.23 -5.94
CA SER A 197 -16.83 6.33 -5.32
C SER A 197 -16.76 5.59 -3.98
N ALA A 198 -17.79 5.70 -3.14
CA ALA A 198 -17.82 5.06 -1.83
C ALA A 198 -17.87 3.52 -1.91
N VAL A 199 -18.64 2.97 -2.85
CA VAL A 199 -18.70 1.52 -3.10
C VAL A 199 -17.35 1.00 -3.59
N GLY A 200 -16.73 1.66 -4.59
CA GLY A 200 -15.45 1.24 -5.14
C GLY A 200 -14.28 1.29 -4.15
N LEU A 201 -14.42 2.04 -3.05
CA LEU A 201 -13.39 2.19 -2.01
C LEU A 201 -13.76 1.47 -0.70
N ALA A 202 -14.85 0.71 -0.66
CA ALA A 202 -15.34 0.07 0.57
C ALA A 202 -14.47 -1.12 1.01
N GLN A 203 -13.79 -1.79 0.09
CA GLN A 203 -12.92 -2.94 0.38
C GLN A 203 -11.67 -2.57 1.20
N ILE A 204 -11.05 -3.57 1.80
CA ILE A 204 -9.72 -3.42 2.42
C ILE A 204 -8.67 -3.28 1.31
N GLY A 205 -7.77 -2.32 1.43
CA GLY A 205 -6.66 -2.11 0.49
C GLY A 205 -5.51 -3.10 0.71
N GLU A 206 -4.73 -3.35 -0.33
CA GLU A 206 -3.60 -4.30 -0.30
C GLU A 206 -2.50 -3.93 0.72
N PHE A 207 -2.25 -2.66 0.95
CA PHE A 207 -1.29 -2.21 1.96
C PHE A 207 -1.67 -2.58 3.39
N SER A 208 -2.95 -2.87 3.65
CA SER A 208 -3.41 -3.33 4.97
C SER A 208 -2.81 -4.68 5.34
N PHE A 209 -2.52 -5.56 4.36
CA PHE A 209 -1.84 -6.83 4.62
C PHE A 209 -0.41 -6.62 5.13
N ILE A 210 0.30 -5.66 4.53
CA ILE A 210 1.66 -5.33 4.94
C ILE A 210 1.66 -4.71 6.34
N LEU A 211 0.71 -3.81 6.61
CA LEU A 211 0.55 -3.19 7.92
C LEU A 211 0.18 -4.25 8.98
N GLY A 212 -0.74 -5.16 8.65
CA GLY A 212 -1.14 -6.27 9.51
C GLY A 212 0.01 -7.22 9.84
N SER A 213 0.79 -7.63 8.83
CA SER A 213 1.96 -8.49 9.04
C SER A 213 3.06 -7.79 9.86
N THR A 214 3.26 -6.50 9.66
CA THR A 214 4.18 -5.70 10.48
C THR A 214 3.68 -5.61 11.93
N GLY A 215 2.38 -5.42 12.14
CA GLY A 215 1.76 -5.41 13.47
C GLY A 215 1.88 -6.74 14.20
N LEU A 216 1.72 -7.86 13.48
CA LEU A 216 1.97 -9.20 14.03
C LEU A 216 3.44 -9.40 14.40
N ALA A 217 4.36 -9.09 13.49
CA ALA A 217 5.80 -9.21 13.73
C ALA A 217 6.28 -8.34 14.89
N SER A 218 5.64 -7.19 15.13
CA SER A 218 5.93 -6.28 16.23
C SER A 218 5.20 -6.62 17.54
N GLY A 219 4.40 -7.70 17.57
CA GLY A 219 3.66 -8.13 18.77
C GLY A 219 2.46 -7.26 19.14
N ILE A 220 2.05 -6.31 18.29
CA ILE A 220 0.83 -5.49 18.50
C ILE A 220 -0.43 -6.33 18.26
N LEU A 221 -0.38 -7.20 17.24
CA LEU A 221 -1.46 -8.10 16.90
C LEU A 221 -1.13 -9.50 17.39
N THR A 222 -2.15 -10.19 17.93
CA THR A 222 -2.06 -11.63 18.19
C THR A 222 -2.31 -12.39 16.88
N GLU A 223 -1.84 -13.65 16.81
CA GLU A 223 -2.08 -14.53 15.66
C GLU A 223 -3.58 -14.67 15.35
N GLU A 224 -4.43 -14.79 16.37
CA GLU A 224 -5.88 -14.90 16.20
C GLU A 224 -6.49 -13.66 15.55
N ILE A 225 -6.13 -12.46 16.03
CA ILE A 225 -6.59 -11.20 15.45
C ILE A 225 -6.12 -11.07 14.01
N TYR A 226 -4.87 -11.48 13.73
CA TYR A 226 -4.33 -11.46 12.39
C TYR A 226 -5.06 -12.41 11.44
N GLN A 227 -5.43 -13.62 11.88
CA GLN A 227 -6.23 -14.57 11.10
C GLN A 227 -7.64 -14.01 10.78
N ILE A 228 -8.31 -13.39 11.75
CA ILE A 228 -9.60 -12.70 11.52
C ILE A 228 -9.43 -11.58 10.50
N PHE A 229 -8.39 -10.77 10.64
CA PHE A 229 -8.07 -9.68 9.72
C PHE A 229 -7.82 -10.19 8.30
N LEU A 230 -7.02 -11.26 8.12
CA LEU A 230 -6.76 -11.88 6.82
C LEU A 230 -8.07 -12.37 6.18
N ALA A 231 -8.89 -13.09 6.95
CA ALA A 231 -10.16 -13.63 6.46
C ALA A 231 -11.12 -12.51 6.00
N ILE A 232 -11.30 -11.46 6.81
CA ILE A 232 -12.14 -10.31 6.47
C ILE A 232 -11.60 -9.60 5.23
N SER A 233 -10.28 -9.42 5.13
CA SER A 233 -9.64 -8.74 4.00
C SER A 233 -9.92 -9.48 2.70
N ILE A 234 -9.70 -10.80 2.68
CA ILE A 234 -9.95 -11.65 1.50
C ILE A 234 -11.43 -11.63 1.12
N VAL A 235 -12.34 -11.77 2.10
CA VAL A 235 -13.79 -11.73 1.86
C VAL A 235 -14.23 -10.39 1.28
N THR A 236 -13.75 -9.27 1.83
CA THR A 236 -14.12 -7.93 1.33
C THR A 236 -13.56 -7.65 -0.05
N MET A 237 -12.35 -8.13 -0.37
CA MET A 237 -11.76 -8.00 -1.72
C MET A 237 -12.50 -8.87 -2.74
N ALA A 238 -12.93 -10.08 -2.36
CA ALA A 238 -13.70 -10.95 -3.22
C ALA A 238 -15.14 -10.45 -3.45
N ALA A 239 -15.70 -9.71 -2.49
CA ALA A 239 -17.06 -9.17 -2.57
C ALA A 239 -17.17 -7.86 -3.36
N THR A 240 -16.04 -7.22 -3.67
CA THR A 240 -16.00 -5.90 -4.36
C THR A 240 -15.19 -6.02 -5.65
N PRO A 241 -15.69 -6.72 -6.66
CA PRO A 241 -15.07 -6.83 -7.99
C PRO A 241 -15.27 -5.56 -8.82
#